data_74734254e0b3060ca3c3d70dfe0d6749
#
_entry.id   74734254e0b3060ca3c3d70dfe0d6749
#
_cell.length_a   1.000
_cell.length_b   1.000
_cell.length_c   1.000
_cell.angle_alpha   90.00
_cell.angle_beta   90.00
_cell.angle_gamma   90.00
#
_symmetry.space_group_name_H-M   'P 1'
#
loop_
_entity.id
_entity.type
_entity.pdbx_description
1 polymer ?
#
loop_
_entity_poly.entity_id
_entity_poly.type
_entity_poly.pdbx_seq_one_letter_code
_entity_poly.pdbx_strand_id
1 'polypeptide(L)'
;MTLKSKMGPQTRREFLAQSTNVALAGGVVGALPAWATKSLAARSAPSPSSTPRRIILDTDPGVDDAMAIFLALRSSELKVEAITAVSGNVPLEFTLPNALRLAEIAGRTDVPVAGGASVPLVRKLITARYVHGNNGLGGVDFPAPKLKPVAETASALISRLVRGNPGQITIVAVGPLTNIATVLRADPEIARMIPEIVIMGGSLSGGNITPAAEFNLYVDPEAARIVFDAGIPLTMVGLDVTEKVLLRESHIQVLERAHNPVSQAAGKIMRATLNRTNQGIDATVIAMHDPLTVASLIDPQLLTLKDYYVEVETEGEFTAGMTVGYAHAPVRPSAPMAIATSSQPEPDTSFHPNAKVAVAVDAERFFNLLMPRLTGA
;
A
#
# COMPACT_ATOMS: atom_id res chain seq x y z
N MET A 1 -44.90 3.46 -48.68
CA MET A 1 -44.39 4.85 -48.58
C MET A 1 -43.66 4.96 -47.24
N THR A 2 -42.38 4.68 -47.24
CA THR A 2 -41.53 4.47 -46.07
C THR A 2 -40.58 5.65 -45.92
N LEU A 3 -40.77 6.47 -44.90
CA LEU A 3 -39.84 7.53 -44.53
C LEU A 3 -38.73 6.95 -43.68
N LYS A 4 -37.51 6.83 -44.20
CA LYS A 4 -36.28 6.60 -43.48
C LYS A 4 -35.72 7.94 -43.04
N SER A 5 -35.75 8.23 -41.73
CA SER A 5 -34.97 9.31 -41.12
C SER A 5 -33.51 8.86 -40.98
N LYS A 6 -32.59 9.55 -41.67
CA LYS A 6 -31.16 9.42 -41.51
C LYS A 6 -30.74 10.34 -40.34
N MET A 7 -30.31 9.79 -39.22
CA MET A 7 -29.46 10.51 -38.26
C MET A 7 -28.04 9.99 -38.39
N GLY A 8 -27.12 10.88 -38.76
CA GLY A 8 -25.68 10.63 -38.79
C GLY A 8 -25.05 10.73 -37.39
N PRO A 9 -23.85 10.24 -37.19
CA PRO A 9 -23.20 10.23 -35.86
C PRO A 9 -22.81 11.65 -35.44
N GLN A 10 -23.36 12.12 -34.31
CA GLN A 10 -22.95 13.37 -33.65
C GLN A 10 -21.58 13.19 -32.99
N THR A 11 -20.68 14.12 -33.19
CA THR A 11 -19.35 14.11 -32.59
C THR A 11 -19.42 14.63 -31.12
N ARG A 12 -18.48 14.15 -30.28
CA ARG A 12 -18.35 14.52 -28.87
C ARG A 12 -18.29 16.04 -28.58
N ARG A 13 -18.01 16.86 -29.58
CA ARG A 13 -17.96 18.34 -29.48
C ARG A 13 -19.34 18.99 -29.47
N GLU A 14 -20.33 18.38 -30.12
CA GLU A 14 -21.68 18.95 -30.21
C GLU A 14 -22.53 18.69 -28.98
N PHE A 15 -22.20 17.64 -28.20
CA PHE A 15 -22.89 17.33 -26.95
C PHE A 15 -22.53 18.30 -25.78
N LEU A 16 -21.35 18.93 -25.83
CA LEU A 16 -20.89 19.86 -24.79
C LEU A 16 -21.34 21.32 -25.00
N ALA A 17 -21.95 21.66 -26.15
CA ALA A 17 -22.36 23.01 -26.46
C ALA A 17 -23.82 23.34 -26.08
N GLN A 18 -24.61 22.36 -25.62
CA GLN A 18 -26.04 22.59 -25.32
C GLN A 18 -26.36 22.72 -23.81
N SER A 19 -25.39 22.74 -22.91
CA SER A 19 -25.63 22.85 -21.47
C SER A 19 -25.32 24.22 -20.84
N THR A 20 -25.16 25.26 -21.62
CA THR A 20 -24.95 26.62 -21.09
C THR A 20 -25.91 27.59 -21.73
N ASN A 21 -27.15 27.65 -21.25
CA ASN A 21 -28.00 28.87 -21.33
C ASN A 21 -29.32 28.63 -20.58
N VAL A 22 -29.32 28.76 -19.26
CA VAL A 22 -30.48 29.29 -18.51
C VAL A 22 -29.91 30.17 -17.42
N ALA A 23 -29.93 31.46 -17.68
CA ALA A 23 -29.58 32.45 -16.68
C ALA A 23 -30.70 33.54 -16.62
N LEU A 24 -31.07 33.85 -15.40
CA LEU A 24 -31.59 35.12 -14.93
C LEU A 24 -33.00 35.55 -15.33
N ALA A 25 -33.95 35.38 -14.41
CA ALA A 25 -34.88 36.45 -14.02
C ALA A 25 -35.57 36.10 -12.70
N GLY A 26 -35.63 36.99 -11.74
CA GLY A 26 -36.57 36.98 -10.62
C GLY A 26 -35.94 37.01 -9.24
N GLY A 27 -35.56 38.19 -8.74
CA GLY A 27 -35.21 38.40 -7.34
C GLY A 27 -36.41 38.25 -6.41
N VAL A 28 -36.25 37.44 -5.36
CA VAL A 28 -37.04 37.55 -4.12
C VAL A 28 -36.05 37.46 -2.99
N VAL A 29 -35.88 38.59 -2.28
CA VAL A 29 -35.13 38.66 -1.02
C VAL A 29 -36.00 38.02 0.05
N GLY A 30 -35.77 36.72 0.30
CA GLY A 30 -36.36 35.99 1.42
C GLY A 30 -35.31 35.90 2.55
N ALA A 31 -35.60 36.49 3.70
CA ALA A 31 -34.77 36.38 4.90
C ALA A 31 -34.66 34.92 5.30
N LEU A 32 -33.42 34.38 5.38
CA LEU A 32 -33.13 33.04 5.89
C LEU A 32 -33.44 32.98 7.39
N PRO A 33 -34.14 31.94 7.87
CA PRO A 33 -34.45 31.77 9.28
C PRO A 33 -33.18 31.51 10.11
N ALA A 34 -33.14 32.10 11.32
CA ALA A 34 -32.00 32.16 12.25
C ALA A 34 -31.45 30.81 12.74
N TRP A 35 -31.96 29.66 12.29
CA TRP A 35 -31.42 28.33 12.62
C TRP A 35 -30.40 27.78 11.59
N ALA A 36 -30.23 28.48 10.44
CA ALA A 36 -29.32 28.04 9.36
C ALA A 36 -27.84 28.41 9.58
N THR A 37 -27.50 29.08 10.68
CA THR A 37 -26.13 29.39 11.08
C THR A 37 -25.62 28.41 12.15
N LYS A 38 -25.82 27.11 12.00
CA LYS A 38 -24.94 26.16 12.68
C LYS A 38 -23.62 26.18 11.93
N SER A 39 -22.68 26.94 12.49
CA SER A 39 -21.26 26.91 12.22
C SER A 39 -20.83 25.49 11.92
N LEU A 40 -20.40 25.22 10.67
CA LEU A 40 -19.48 24.13 10.39
C LEU A 40 -18.20 24.46 11.17
N ALA A 41 -18.17 24.06 12.43
CA ALA A 41 -16.93 24.04 13.17
C ALA A 41 -15.96 23.19 12.34
N ALA A 42 -14.98 23.87 11.74
CA ALA A 42 -13.86 23.20 11.12
C ALA A 42 -13.35 22.22 12.17
N ARG A 43 -13.49 20.92 11.89
CA ARG A 43 -12.86 19.88 12.69
C ARG A 43 -11.37 20.18 12.58
N SER A 44 -10.82 20.76 13.64
CA SER A 44 -9.38 20.93 13.79
C SER A 44 -8.74 19.57 13.51
N ALA A 45 -7.81 19.55 12.55
CA ALA A 45 -6.98 18.39 12.33
C ALA A 45 -6.41 17.95 13.68
N PRO A 46 -6.38 16.66 14.01
CA PRO A 46 -5.76 16.21 15.24
C PRO A 46 -4.32 16.72 15.25
N SER A 47 -3.95 17.42 16.32
CA SER A 47 -2.55 17.81 16.53
C SER A 47 -1.68 16.55 16.43
N PRO A 48 -0.51 16.61 15.78
CA PRO A 48 0.37 15.46 15.69
C PRO A 48 0.62 14.93 17.11
N SER A 49 0.46 13.62 17.31
CA SER A 49 0.77 12.96 18.57
C SER A 49 2.19 13.35 18.97
N SER A 50 2.38 13.81 20.20
CA SER A 50 3.71 14.20 20.72
C SER A 50 4.67 13.00 20.80
N THR A 51 4.16 11.78 20.68
CA THR A 51 4.94 10.54 20.78
C THR A 51 4.98 9.87 19.39
N PRO A 52 6.18 9.56 18.85
CA PRO A 52 6.34 8.88 17.58
C PRO A 52 5.62 7.52 17.56
N ARG A 53 4.94 7.21 16.46
CA ARG A 53 4.31 5.90 16.25
C ARG A 53 5.39 4.84 16.10
N ARG A 54 5.35 3.82 16.95
CA ARG A 54 6.30 2.71 16.94
C ARG A 54 5.91 1.70 15.86
N ILE A 55 6.86 1.35 15.00
CA ILE A 55 6.61 0.44 13.89
C ILE A 55 7.71 -0.63 13.76
N ILE A 56 7.33 -1.79 13.26
CA ILE A 56 8.23 -2.74 12.60
C ILE A 56 7.93 -2.65 11.11
N LEU A 57 8.98 -2.45 10.28
CA LEU A 57 8.86 -2.42 8.83
C LEU A 57 9.31 -3.78 8.27
N ASP A 58 8.35 -4.56 7.75
CA ASP A 58 8.60 -5.82 7.05
C ASP A 58 8.57 -5.56 5.54
N THR A 59 9.64 -5.91 4.83
CA THR A 59 9.92 -5.41 3.47
C THR A 59 10.78 -6.41 2.69
N ASP A 60 10.69 -6.40 1.37
CA ASP A 60 11.53 -7.19 0.46
C ASP A 60 12.38 -6.29 -0.47
N PRO A 61 13.34 -5.51 0.09
CA PRO A 61 13.90 -4.30 -0.50
C PRO A 61 14.17 -4.33 -1.99
N GLY A 62 13.18 -3.80 -2.72
CA GLY A 62 13.19 -3.42 -4.11
C GLY A 62 13.40 -1.91 -4.28
N VAL A 63 13.02 -1.38 -5.45
CA VAL A 63 13.28 0.03 -5.79
C VAL A 63 12.39 1.00 -5.03
N ASP A 64 11.12 0.70 -4.84
CA ASP A 64 10.17 1.53 -4.09
C ASP A 64 10.23 1.24 -2.58
N ASP A 65 10.53 -0.01 -2.16
CA ASP A 65 10.92 -0.32 -0.76
C ASP A 65 12.05 0.58 -0.27
N ALA A 66 13.04 0.86 -1.13
CA ALA A 66 14.14 1.75 -0.77
C ALA A 66 13.61 3.14 -0.39
N MET A 67 12.60 3.66 -1.11
CA MET A 67 11.97 4.94 -0.78
C MET A 67 11.15 4.85 0.51
N ALA A 68 10.47 3.72 0.74
CA ALA A 68 9.70 3.45 1.96
C ALA A 68 10.61 3.39 3.19
N ILE A 69 11.74 2.67 3.11
CA ILE A 69 12.74 2.58 4.17
C ILE A 69 13.32 3.98 4.48
N PHE A 70 13.72 4.74 3.46
CA PHE A 70 14.24 6.08 3.66
C PHE A 70 13.19 7.00 4.29
N LEU A 71 11.94 6.96 3.82
CA LEU A 71 10.85 7.73 4.39
C LEU A 71 10.63 7.38 5.87
N ALA A 72 10.55 6.10 6.20
CA ALA A 72 10.33 5.64 7.57
C ALA A 72 11.47 6.10 8.50
N LEU A 73 12.73 5.95 8.06
CA LEU A 73 13.91 6.25 8.87
C LEU A 73 14.18 7.77 9.03
N ARG A 74 13.60 8.60 8.15
CA ARG A 74 13.78 10.07 8.18
C ARG A 74 12.55 10.82 8.67
N SER A 75 11.53 10.13 9.14
CA SER A 75 10.31 10.74 9.67
C SER A 75 10.29 10.71 11.18
N SER A 76 10.28 11.88 11.81
CA SER A 76 10.24 12.03 13.27
C SER A 76 8.93 11.52 13.90
N GLU A 77 7.88 11.41 13.09
CA GLU A 77 6.56 10.88 13.48
C GLU A 77 6.57 9.36 13.66
N LEU A 78 7.63 8.69 13.17
CA LEU A 78 7.78 7.24 13.25
C LEU A 78 9.01 6.87 14.08
N LYS A 79 8.86 5.84 14.92
CA LYS A 79 9.96 5.15 15.57
C LYS A 79 10.07 3.75 15.00
N VAL A 80 11.02 3.54 14.10
CA VAL A 80 11.30 2.22 13.53
C VAL A 80 12.02 1.38 14.59
N GLU A 81 11.33 0.37 15.13
CA GLU A 81 11.86 -0.54 16.15
C GLU A 81 12.71 -1.67 15.53
N ALA A 82 12.38 -2.05 14.29
CA ALA A 82 13.12 -3.03 13.51
C ALA A 82 12.76 -2.94 12.03
N ILE A 83 13.68 -3.42 11.18
CA ILE A 83 13.42 -3.75 9.78
C ILE A 83 13.57 -5.26 9.64
N THR A 84 12.56 -5.93 9.08
CA THR A 84 12.57 -7.37 8.81
C THR A 84 12.51 -7.62 7.31
N ALA A 85 13.50 -8.34 6.78
CA ALA A 85 13.59 -8.63 5.36
C ALA A 85 12.90 -9.96 5.02
N VAL A 86 12.16 -9.98 3.92
CA VAL A 86 11.54 -11.17 3.34
C VAL A 86 12.00 -11.33 1.89
N SER A 87 11.87 -12.52 1.29
CA SER A 87 12.02 -12.71 -0.14
C SER A 87 10.74 -12.31 -0.88
N GLY A 88 10.89 -11.69 -2.04
CA GLY A 88 9.79 -11.26 -2.89
C GLY A 88 10.34 -10.67 -4.18
N ASN A 89 10.52 -9.37 -4.24
CA ASN A 89 11.08 -8.63 -5.39
C ASN A 89 12.36 -9.28 -5.93
N VAL A 90 13.22 -9.70 -5.00
CA VAL A 90 14.40 -10.54 -5.25
C VAL A 90 14.57 -11.54 -4.09
N PRO A 91 15.39 -12.61 -4.23
CA PRO A 91 15.65 -13.52 -3.14
C PRO A 91 16.22 -12.85 -1.89
N LEU A 92 16.03 -13.47 -0.72
CA LEU A 92 16.48 -12.96 0.59
C LEU A 92 17.98 -12.64 0.63
N GLU A 93 18.81 -13.35 -0.12
CA GLU A 93 20.25 -13.09 -0.26
C GLU A 93 20.57 -11.68 -0.82
N PHE A 94 19.59 -11.01 -1.46
CA PHE A 94 19.66 -9.63 -1.93
C PHE A 94 18.83 -8.70 -1.05
N THR A 95 17.62 -9.08 -0.62
CA THR A 95 16.75 -8.19 0.16
C THR A 95 17.35 -7.86 1.51
N LEU A 96 17.94 -8.82 2.23
CA LEU A 96 18.56 -8.58 3.52
C LEU A 96 19.78 -7.63 3.43
N PRO A 97 20.78 -7.84 2.56
CA PRO A 97 21.85 -6.86 2.36
C PRO A 97 21.34 -5.50 1.89
N ASN A 98 20.25 -5.43 1.11
CA ASN A 98 19.66 -4.17 0.71
C ASN A 98 19.09 -3.41 1.91
N ALA A 99 18.32 -4.08 2.80
CA ALA A 99 17.80 -3.47 4.02
C ALA A 99 18.92 -2.89 4.90
N LEU A 100 19.99 -3.65 5.11
CA LEU A 100 21.17 -3.21 5.87
C LEU A 100 21.82 -1.98 5.22
N ARG A 101 22.03 -2.01 3.92
CA ARG A 101 22.64 -0.92 3.14
C ARG A 101 21.81 0.36 3.19
N LEU A 102 20.49 0.25 3.03
CA LEU A 102 19.58 1.39 3.08
C LEU A 102 19.54 2.01 4.47
N ALA A 103 19.56 1.20 5.54
CA ALA A 103 19.69 1.69 6.91
C ALA A 103 21.02 2.45 7.15
N GLU A 104 22.15 1.93 6.64
CA GLU A 104 23.44 2.63 6.69
C GLU A 104 23.42 3.96 5.92
N ILE A 105 22.88 3.98 4.70
CA ILE A 105 22.75 5.20 3.89
C ILE A 105 21.91 6.25 4.60
N ALA A 106 20.85 5.82 5.30
CA ALA A 106 20.01 6.70 6.10
C ALA A 106 20.68 7.17 7.41
N GLY A 107 21.87 6.64 7.75
CA GLY A 107 22.56 6.93 9.01
C GLY A 107 21.91 6.29 10.24
N ARG A 108 21.06 5.27 10.04
CA ARG A 108 20.25 4.63 11.10
C ARG A 108 20.76 3.21 11.39
N THR A 109 22.04 3.16 11.80
CA THR A 109 22.68 1.89 12.21
C THR A 109 22.23 1.40 13.60
N ASP A 110 21.45 2.21 14.30
CA ASP A 110 20.79 1.89 15.58
C ASP A 110 19.58 0.95 15.41
N VAL A 111 18.99 0.90 14.21
CA VAL A 111 17.80 0.09 13.94
C VAL A 111 18.22 -1.36 13.64
N PRO A 112 17.74 -2.35 14.42
CA PRO A 112 18.05 -3.75 14.14
C PRO A 112 17.40 -4.22 12.84
N VAL A 113 18.17 -4.97 12.05
CA VAL A 113 17.73 -5.57 10.78
C VAL A 113 17.84 -7.10 10.90
N ALA A 114 16.75 -7.82 10.63
CA ALA A 114 16.71 -9.28 10.68
C ALA A 114 16.34 -9.89 9.34
N GLY A 115 16.97 -11.03 9.00
CA GLY A 115 16.58 -11.87 7.87
C GLY A 115 15.40 -12.77 8.23
N GLY A 116 14.45 -12.88 7.31
CA GLY A 116 13.23 -13.67 7.47
C GLY A 116 13.12 -14.83 6.49
N ALA A 117 11.92 -15.04 5.98
CA ALA A 117 11.61 -16.14 5.07
C ALA A 117 12.30 -15.96 3.71
N SER A 118 12.97 -17.00 3.27
CA SER A 118 13.62 -17.06 1.95
C SER A 118 12.72 -17.65 0.87
N VAL A 119 11.60 -18.23 1.26
CA VAL A 119 10.58 -18.83 0.38
C VAL A 119 9.18 -18.61 0.96
N PRO A 120 8.13 -18.59 0.14
CA PRO A 120 6.75 -18.58 0.59
C PRO A 120 6.39 -19.80 1.43
N LEU A 121 5.27 -19.76 2.16
CA LEU A 121 4.85 -20.86 3.06
C LEU A 121 4.63 -22.19 2.34
N VAL A 122 4.08 -22.14 1.12
CA VAL A 122 3.66 -23.33 0.36
C VAL A 122 4.23 -23.33 -1.06
N ARG A 123 4.27 -22.18 -1.70
CA ARG A 123 4.57 -22.03 -3.14
C ARG A 123 6.07 -21.89 -3.40
N LYS A 124 6.46 -22.07 -4.67
CA LYS A 124 7.80 -21.69 -5.12
C LYS A 124 7.91 -20.18 -5.16
N LEU A 125 9.05 -19.65 -4.76
CA LEU A 125 9.34 -18.23 -4.85
C LEU A 125 9.27 -17.75 -6.31
N ILE A 126 8.51 -16.70 -6.54
CA ILE A 126 8.50 -15.92 -7.78
C ILE A 126 9.07 -14.54 -7.44
N THR A 127 9.86 -13.96 -8.34
CA THR A 127 10.53 -12.69 -8.12
C THR A 127 10.20 -11.68 -9.22
N ALA A 128 10.28 -10.40 -8.89
CA ALA A 128 10.03 -9.28 -9.81
C ALA A 128 11.35 -8.63 -10.30
N ARG A 129 12.39 -9.42 -10.60
CA ARG A 129 13.67 -8.88 -11.12
C ARG A 129 13.51 -8.05 -12.38
N TYR A 130 12.48 -8.32 -13.18
CA TYR A 130 12.16 -7.53 -14.36
C TYR A 130 11.74 -6.09 -14.03
N VAL A 131 11.21 -5.84 -12.82
CA VAL A 131 10.90 -4.51 -12.29
C VAL A 131 12.08 -3.94 -11.50
N HIS A 132 12.59 -4.70 -10.53
CA HIS A 132 13.53 -4.21 -9.52
C HIS A 132 15.02 -4.41 -9.88
N GLY A 133 15.31 -5.02 -11.04
CA GLY A 133 16.68 -5.39 -11.43
C GLY A 133 17.19 -6.63 -10.69
N ASN A 134 18.33 -7.14 -11.14
CA ASN A 134 18.87 -8.40 -10.60
C ASN A 134 19.25 -8.33 -9.11
N ASN A 135 19.63 -7.16 -8.63
CA ASN A 135 20.03 -6.92 -7.24
C ASN A 135 18.94 -6.28 -6.36
N GLY A 136 17.75 -6.00 -6.92
CA GLY A 136 16.64 -5.36 -6.22
C GLY A 136 16.70 -3.82 -6.20
N LEU A 137 17.85 -3.20 -6.39
CA LEU A 137 18.03 -1.74 -6.32
C LEU A 137 18.25 -1.12 -7.71
N GLY A 138 17.47 -1.54 -8.69
CA GLY A 138 17.53 -0.99 -10.04
C GLY A 138 18.78 -1.40 -10.84
N GLY A 139 19.59 -2.34 -10.35
CA GLY A 139 20.88 -2.68 -10.94
C GLY A 139 21.99 -1.70 -10.52
N VAL A 140 21.71 -0.79 -9.59
CA VAL A 140 22.74 0.14 -9.06
C VAL A 140 23.67 -0.59 -8.09
N ASP A 141 24.95 -0.50 -8.34
CA ASP A 141 25.96 -1.06 -7.45
C ASP A 141 26.25 -0.09 -6.30
N PHE A 142 25.94 -0.53 -5.09
CA PHE A 142 26.31 0.11 -3.86
C PHE A 142 27.38 -0.72 -3.13
N PRO A 143 28.23 -0.11 -2.30
CA PRO A 143 29.17 -0.85 -1.45
C PRO A 143 28.45 -1.89 -0.58
N ALA A 144 29.15 -2.96 -0.26
CA ALA A 144 28.62 -3.95 0.69
C ALA A 144 28.35 -3.30 2.05
N PRO A 145 27.23 -3.62 2.72
CA PRO A 145 26.92 -3.04 4.01
C PRO A 145 27.92 -3.47 5.08
N LYS A 146 28.32 -2.55 5.94
CA LYS A 146 29.13 -2.81 7.14
C LYS A 146 28.25 -3.30 8.29
N LEU A 147 27.03 -2.78 8.36
CA LEU A 147 26.00 -3.24 9.30
C LEU A 147 25.77 -4.72 9.13
N LYS A 148 25.60 -5.44 10.24
CA LYS A 148 25.30 -6.87 10.24
C LYS A 148 23.88 -7.09 10.69
N PRO A 149 23.21 -8.13 10.16
CA PRO A 149 21.90 -8.50 10.67
C PRO A 149 22.04 -8.94 12.12
N VAL A 150 20.97 -8.76 12.90
CA VAL A 150 20.89 -9.39 14.22
C VAL A 150 20.83 -10.92 14.08
N ALA A 151 21.23 -11.64 15.12
CA ALA A 151 21.27 -13.12 15.08
C ALA A 151 19.87 -13.76 15.08
N GLU A 152 18.84 -13.01 15.52
CA GLU A 152 17.46 -13.47 15.52
C GLU A 152 16.91 -13.50 14.09
N THR A 153 16.02 -14.46 13.82
CA THR A 153 15.19 -14.43 12.59
C THR A 153 14.16 -13.29 12.67
N ALA A 154 13.63 -12.85 11.53
CA ALA A 154 12.57 -11.82 11.48
C ALA A 154 11.38 -12.19 12.37
N SER A 155 10.90 -13.45 12.30
CA SER A 155 9.78 -13.91 13.11
C SER A 155 10.08 -13.90 14.61
N ALA A 156 11.28 -14.27 15.03
CA ALA A 156 11.71 -14.22 16.43
C ALA A 156 11.81 -12.76 16.92
N LEU A 157 12.39 -11.88 16.11
CA LEU A 157 12.51 -10.44 16.42
C LEU A 157 11.13 -9.77 16.55
N ILE A 158 10.22 -10.02 15.60
CA ILE A 158 8.84 -9.50 15.64
C ILE A 158 8.15 -9.99 16.92
N SER A 159 8.18 -11.30 17.18
CA SER A 159 7.53 -11.89 18.37
C SER A 159 8.07 -11.28 19.67
N ARG A 160 9.38 -11.15 19.80
CA ARG A 160 10.02 -10.57 20.99
C ARG A 160 9.62 -9.10 21.19
N LEU A 161 9.65 -8.29 20.13
CA LEU A 161 9.32 -6.86 20.21
C LEU A 161 7.84 -6.64 20.54
N VAL A 162 6.94 -7.38 19.88
CA VAL A 162 5.49 -7.27 20.12
C VAL A 162 5.15 -7.74 21.54
N ARG A 163 5.66 -8.89 21.98
CA ARG A 163 5.42 -9.40 23.34
C ARG A 163 5.98 -8.50 24.44
N GLY A 164 7.13 -7.88 24.17
CA GLY A 164 7.73 -6.91 25.08
C GLY A 164 6.99 -5.57 25.15
N ASN A 165 6.09 -5.29 24.17
CA ASN A 165 5.39 -4.01 24.03
C ASN A 165 3.95 -4.21 23.52
N PRO A 166 3.10 -4.94 24.25
CA PRO A 166 1.76 -5.27 23.79
C PRO A 166 0.92 -4.01 23.50
N GLY A 167 0.25 -4.00 22.36
CA GLY A 167 -0.60 -2.90 21.91
C GLY A 167 0.13 -1.63 21.48
N GLN A 168 1.48 -1.64 21.34
CA GLN A 168 2.25 -0.42 21.09
C GLN A 168 2.96 -0.39 19.72
N ILE A 169 3.13 -1.52 19.06
CA ILE A 169 3.92 -1.61 17.82
C ILE A 169 3.00 -1.99 16.67
N THR A 170 2.85 -1.09 15.71
CA THR A 170 2.20 -1.36 14.42
C THR A 170 3.15 -2.12 13.51
N ILE A 171 2.67 -3.14 12.83
CA ILE A 171 3.42 -3.81 11.77
C ILE A 171 3.07 -3.15 10.44
N VAL A 172 4.10 -2.73 9.72
CA VAL A 172 3.99 -2.18 8.36
C VAL A 172 4.65 -3.18 7.44
N ALA A 173 3.84 -3.92 6.68
CA ALA A 173 4.33 -4.95 5.77
C ALA A 173 4.17 -4.48 4.33
N VAL A 174 5.27 -4.26 3.65
CA VAL A 174 5.30 -3.80 2.26
C VAL A 174 5.86 -4.83 1.28
N GLY A 175 6.14 -6.04 1.76
CA GLY A 175 6.49 -7.23 0.98
C GLY A 175 5.49 -8.37 1.20
N PRO A 176 5.79 -9.58 0.68
CA PRO A 176 4.99 -10.78 0.94
C PRO A 176 4.85 -11.07 2.43
N LEU A 177 3.65 -11.45 2.86
CA LEU A 177 3.28 -11.52 4.29
C LEU A 177 3.83 -12.75 5.03
N THR A 178 4.79 -13.47 4.45
CA THR A 178 5.33 -14.74 4.94
C THR A 178 5.91 -14.65 6.36
N ASN A 179 6.65 -13.57 6.67
CA ASN A 179 7.21 -13.36 8.02
C ASN A 179 6.10 -13.20 9.06
N ILE A 180 5.08 -12.42 8.75
CA ILE A 180 3.97 -12.12 9.66
C ILE A 180 3.11 -13.36 9.89
N ALA A 181 2.78 -14.08 8.80
CA ALA A 181 2.05 -15.35 8.88
C ALA A 181 2.82 -16.42 9.69
N THR A 182 4.15 -16.46 9.55
CA THR A 182 5.00 -17.36 10.35
C THR A 182 4.88 -17.05 11.84
N VAL A 183 4.88 -15.78 12.23
CA VAL A 183 4.67 -15.35 13.62
C VAL A 183 3.30 -15.79 14.11
N LEU A 184 2.24 -15.50 13.36
CA LEU A 184 0.86 -15.80 13.73
C LEU A 184 0.59 -17.32 13.84
N ARG A 185 1.21 -18.12 12.96
CA ARG A 185 1.10 -19.59 13.02
C ARG A 185 1.83 -20.19 14.23
N ALA A 186 3.00 -19.65 14.56
CA ALA A 186 3.78 -20.12 15.71
C ALA A 186 3.16 -19.73 17.05
N ASP A 187 2.46 -18.59 17.07
CA ASP A 187 1.94 -17.97 18.28
C ASP A 187 0.64 -17.17 17.98
N PRO A 188 -0.51 -17.86 17.89
CA PRO A 188 -1.79 -17.18 17.58
C PRO A 188 -2.20 -16.12 18.60
N GLU A 189 -1.80 -16.26 19.88
CA GLU A 189 -2.15 -15.28 20.91
C GLU A 189 -1.48 -13.91 20.71
N ILE A 190 -0.40 -13.85 19.94
CA ILE A 190 0.30 -12.58 19.65
C ILE A 190 -0.60 -11.61 18.85
N ALA A 191 -1.59 -12.13 18.13
CA ALA A 191 -2.53 -11.31 17.36
C ALA A 191 -3.21 -10.25 18.23
N ARG A 192 -3.55 -10.58 19.49
CA ARG A 192 -4.18 -9.66 20.43
C ARG A 192 -3.25 -8.55 20.95
N MET A 193 -1.94 -8.69 20.70
CA MET A 193 -0.90 -7.73 21.11
C MET A 193 -0.51 -6.77 20.00
N ILE A 194 -0.94 -7.03 18.77
CA ILE A 194 -0.68 -6.18 17.60
C ILE A 194 -1.86 -5.22 17.44
N PRO A 195 -1.65 -3.90 17.61
CA PRO A 195 -2.74 -2.93 17.54
C PRO A 195 -3.27 -2.73 16.12
N GLU A 196 -2.40 -2.90 15.11
CA GLU A 196 -2.73 -2.75 13.70
C GLU A 196 -1.63 -3.35 12.81
N ILE A 197 -2.04 -3.89 11.67
CA ILE A 197 -1.17 -4.20 10.53
C ILE A 197 -1.57 -3.31 9.36
N VAL A 198 -0.60 -2.62 8.75
CA VAL A 198 -0.78 -1.84 7.53
C VAL A 198 0.01 -2.50 6.42
N ILE A 199 -0.65 -2.93 5.36
CA ILE A 199 -0.01 -3.66 4.27
C ILE A 199 0.01 -2.84 2.97
N MET A 200 1.10 -2.91 2.23
CA MET A 200 1.08 -2.71 0.78
C MET A 200 0.76 -4.06 0.13
N GLY A 201 -0.37 -4.14 -0.53
CA GLY A 201 -0.76 -5.37 -1.22
C GLY A 201 -2.23 -5.43 -1.58
N GLY A 202 -2.55 -6.33 -2.48
CA GLY A 202 -3.91 -6.57 -2.95
C GLY A 202 -4.48 -5.47 -3.84
N SER A 203 -5.70 -5.69 -4.28
CA SER A 203 -6.48 -4.76 -5.10
C SER A 203 -7.95 -5.15 -5.09
N LEU A 204 -8.84 -4.18 -5.19
CA LEU A 204 -10.27 -4.44 -5.44
C LEU A 204 -10.58 -4.56 -6.94
N SER A 205 -9.64 -4.18 -7.82
CA SER A 205 -9.90 -4.02 -9.25
C SER A 205 -8.74 -4.51 -10.15
N GLY A 206 -8.37 -5.78 -10.05
CA GLY A 206 -7.34 -6.36 -10.91
C GLY A 206 -5.99 -6.56 -10.22
N GLY A 207 -4.92 -6.75 -11.01
CA GLY A 207 -3.59 -7.03 -10.49
C GLY A 207 -2.47 -6.51 -11.38
N ASN A 208 -1.23 -6.64 -10.93
CA ASN A 208 -0.03 -6.21 -11.64
C ASN A 208 0.90 -7.37 -12.03
N ILE A 209 0.80 -8.53 -11.36
CA ILE A 209 1.54 -9.75 -11.72
C ILE A 209 0.71 -10.68 -12.58
N THR A 210 -0.58 -10.79 -12.29
CA THR A 210 -1.60 -11.40 -13.15
C THR A 210 -2.74 -10.40 -13.32
N PRO A 211 -3.69 -10.60 -14.26
CA PRO A 211 -4.88 -9.75 -14.33
C PRO A 211 -5.72 -9.73 -13.06
N ALA A 212 -5.56 -10.71 -12.17
CA ALA A 212 -6.38 -10.89 -10.97
C ALA A 212 -5.65 -10.53 -9.66
N ALA A 213 -4.32 -10.62 -9.62
CA ALA A 213 -3.57 -10.59 -8.37
C ALA A 213 -2.48 -9.52 -8.35
N GLU A 214 -2.33 -8.88 -7.19
CA GLU A 214 -1.19 -8.02 -6.86
C GLU A 214 0.00 -8.90 -6.43
N PHE A 215 1.23 -8.41 -6.67
CA PHE A 215 2.46 -9.20 -6.56
C PHE A 215 2.72 -9.75 -5.16
N ASN A 216 2.63 -8.95 -4.10
CA ASN A 216 2.94 -9.37 -2.73
C ASN A 216 2.03 -10.52 -2.28
N LEU A 217 0.73 -10.40 -2.59
CA LEU A 217 -0.25 -11.42 -2.25
C LEU A 217 -0.14 -12.64 -3.18
N TYR A 218 0.26 -12.44 -4.43
CA TYR A 218 0.49 -13.55 -5.38
C TYR A 218 1.70 -14.40 -5.00
N VAL A 219 2.75 -13.79 -4.45
CA VAL A 219 3.96 -14.52 -4.00
C VAL A 219 3.62 -15.50 -2.89
N ASP A 220 2.80 -15.11 -1.90
CA ASP A 220 2.40 -15.98 -0.79
C ASP A 220 0.92 -15.76 -0.40
N PRO A 221 -0.03 -16.27 -1.20
CA PRO A 221 -1.46 -16.11 -0.92
C PRO A 221 -1.87 -16.78 0.40
N GLU A 222 -1.24 -17.89 0.75
CA GLU A 222 -1.49 -18.61 2.00
C GLU A 222 -1.09 -17.77 3.22
N ALA A 223 0.03 -17.07 3.15
CA ALA A 223 0.43 -16.13 4.19
C ALA A 223 -0.52 -14.94 4.28
N ALA A 224 -0.92 -14.39 3.14
CA ALA A 224 -1.87 -13.30 3.09
C ALA A 224 -3.21 -13.69 3.74
N ARG A 225 -3.77 -14.86 3.39
CA ARG A 225 -4.99 -15.37 3.99
C ARG A 225 -4.89 -15.48 5.51
N ILE A 226 -3.78 -16.02 6.04
CA ILE A 226 -3.56 -16.12 7.49
C ILE A 226 -3.60 -14.73 8.15
N VAL A 227 -3.02 -13.71 7.53
CA VAL A 227 -2.99 -12.34 8.07
C VAL A 227 -4.37 -11.70 8.04
N PHE A 228 -5.12 -11.85 6.94
CA PHE A 228 -6.49 -11.32 6.83
C PHE A 228 -7.48 -12.00 7.78
N ASP A 229 -7.27 -13.28 8.09
CA ASP A 229 -8.12 -14.07 8.98
C ASP A 229 -7.71 -13.93 10.47
N ALA A 230 -6.61 -13.24 10.78
CA ALA A 230 -6.06 -13.18 12.13
C ALA A 230 -6.88 -12.33 13.14
N GLY A 231 -7.90 -11.58 12.67
CA GLY A 231 -8.70 -10.71 13.52
C GLY A 231 -7.96 -9.47 14.06
N ILE A 232 -6.80 -9.14 13.48
CA ILE A 232 -6.04 -7.94 13.81
C ILE A 232 -6.60 -6.78 12.97
N PRO A 233 -6.78 -5.56 13.53
CA PRO A 233 -7.10 -4.39 12.73
C PRO A 233 -6.14 -4.26 11.54
N LEU A 234 -6.65 -4.32 10.31
CA LEU A 234 -5.86 -4.36 9.10
C LEU A 234 -6.22 -3.20 8.18
N THR A 235 -5.19 -2.50 7.68
CA THR A 235 -5.33 -1.49 6.64
C THR A 235 -4.63 -1.97 5.37
N MET A 236 -5.39 -2.10 4.28
CA MET A 236 -4.91 -2.50 2.95
C MET A 236 -4.71 -1.27 2.07
N VAL A 237 -3.47 -1.04 1.66
CA VAL A 237 -3.08 0.01 0.69
C VAL A 237 -2.75 -0.70 -0.62
N GLY A 238 -3.78 -0.98 -1.41
CA GLY A 238 -3.69 -1.77 -2.64
C GLY A 238 -3.42 -0.95 -3.89
N LEU A 239 -3.36 -1.64 -5.04
CA LEU A 239 -3.10 -1.03 -6.36
C LEU A 239 -4.12 0.05 -6.71
N ASP A 240 -5.35 -0.05 -6.19
CA ASP A 240 -6.43 0.93 -6.42
C ASP A 240 -6.01 2.37 -6.11
N VAL A 241 -5.03 2.57 -5.24
CA VAL A 241 -4.48 3.87 -4.85
C VAL A 241 -3.00 4.01 -5.19
N THR A 242 -2.19 2.97 -5.05
CA THR A 242 -0.74 3.08 -5.22
C THR A 242 -0.32 3.34 -6.67
N GLU A 243 -1.05 2.82 -7.65
CA GLU A 243 -0.83 3.09 -9.07
C GLU A 243 -1.17 4.55 -9.49
N LYS A 244 -1.81 5.31 -8.62
CA LYS A 244 -2.11 6.73 -8.84
C LYS A 244 -1.00 7.66 -8.35
N VAL A 245 -0.03 7.14 -7.58
CA VAL A 245 1.08 7.90 -7.00
C VAL A 245 2.33 7.68 -7.84
N LEU A 246 2.52 8.55 -8.83
CA LEU A 246 3.48 8.36 -9.90
C LEU A 246 4.66 9.33 -9.78
N LEU A 247 5.82 8.80 -9.42
CA LEU A 247 7.08 9.54 -9.44
C LEU A 247 7.51 9.79 -10.88
N ARG A 248 7.84 11.04 -11.19
CA ARG A 248 8.17 11.53 -12.53
C ARG A 248 9.63 11.96 -12.60
N GLU A 249 10.11 12.18 -13.83
CA GLU A 249 11.44 12.72 -14.13
C GLU A 249 11.76 13.97 -13.29
N SER A 250 10.81 14.90 -13.11
CA SER A 250 11.00 16.10 -12.30
C SER A 250 11.34 15.81 -10.84
N HIS A 251 10.74 14.77 -10.24
CA HIS A 251 11.04 14.34 -8.88
C HIS A 251 12.46 13.74 -8.79
N ILE A 252 12.86 12.94 -9.79
CA ILE A 252 14.21 12.36 -9.86
C ILE A 252 15.26 13.46 -9.92
N GLN A 253 15.04 14.49 -10.76
CA GLN A 253 15.95 15.63 -10.85
C GLN A 253 16.10 16.39 -9.52
N VAL A 254 15.02 16.49 -8.73
CA VAL A 254 15.07 17.10 -7.39
C VAL A 254 15.94 16.24 -6.45
N LEU A 255 15.79 14.91 -6.48
CA LEU A 255 16.63 14.00 -5.70
C LEU A 255 18.10 14.08 -6.09
N GLU A 256 18.38 14.13 -7.39
CA GLU A 256 19.76 14.20 -7.92
C GLU A 256 20.48 15.52 -7.58
N ARG A 257 19.74 16.63 -7.44
CA ARG A 257 20.29 17.94 -7.05
C ARG A 257 20.56 18.09 -5.57
N ALA A 258 19.91 17.28 -4.74
CA ALA A 258 20.13 17.30 -3.30
C ALA A 258 21.43 16.56 -2.94
N HIS A 259 22.16 17.07 -1.92
CA HIS A 259 23.54 16.63 -1.64
C HIS A 259 23.66 15.68 -0.43
N ASN A 260 22.54 15.18 0.12
CA ASN A 260 22.61 14.22 1.21
C ASN A 260 22.67 12.75 0.69
N PRO A 261 23.22 11.81 1.47
CA PRO A 261 23.38 10.42 1.02
C PRO A 261 22.08 9.74 0.60
N VAL A 262 20.98 10.03 1.29
CA VAL A 262 19.66 9.44 1.01
C VAL A 262 19.14 9.89 -0.35
N SER A 263 19.15 11.20 -0.62
CA SER A 263 18.67 11.72 -1.89
C SER A 263 19.50 11.23 -3.07
N GLN A 264 20.82 11.15 -2.90
CA GLN A 264 21.71 10.63 -3.95
C GLN A 264 21.47 9.15 -4.23
N ALA A 265 21.25 8.33 -3.20
CA ALA A 265 20.91 6.92 -3.38
C ALA A 265 19.55 6.76 -4.03
N ALA A 266 18.54 7.48 -3.54
CA ALA A 266 17.18 7.51 -4.08
C ALA A 266 17.19 7.93 -5.56
N GLY A 267 17.88 9.02 -5.89
CA GLY A 267 18.01 9.52 -7.26
C GLY A 267 18.64 8.48 -8.19
N LYS A 268 19.74 7.83 -7.77
CA LYS A 268 20.40 6.77 -8.55
C LYS A 268 19.47 5.58 -8.80
N ILE A 269 18.78 5.10 -7.77
CA ILE A 269 17.86 3.96 -7.88
C ILE A 269 16.70 4.31 -8.83
N MET A 270 16.06 5.46 -8.62
CA MET A 270 14.93 5.89 -9.44
C MET A 270 15.35 6.18 -10.88
N ARG A 271 16.49 6.80 -11.10
CA ARG A 271 17.05 7.02 -12.44
C ARG A 271 17.32 5.71 -13.18
N ALA A 272 17.98 4.76 -12.53
CA ALA A 272 18.28 3.47 -13.12
C ALA A 272 16.99 2.69 -13.44
N THR A 273 15.98 2.79 -12.57
CA THR A 273 14.66 2.17 -12.78
C THR A 273 13.96 2.78 -13.98
N LEU A 274 13.88 4.12 -14.06
CA LEU A 274 13.24 4.81 -15.18
C LEU A 274 13.92 4.48 -16.51
N ASN A 275 15.26 4.46 -16.55
CA ASN A 275 16.01 4.12 -17.76
C ASN A 275 15.78 2.68 -18.23
N ARG A 276 15.55 1.74 -17.31
CA ARG A 276 15.28 0.35 -17.64
C ARG A 276 13.88 0.15 -18.16
N THR A 277 12.88 0.80 -17.60
CA THR A 277 11.49 0.73 -18.06
C THR A 277 11.35 1.32 -19.47
N ASN A 278 12.15 2.33 -19.83
CA ASN A 278 12.17 2.91 -21.17
C ASN A 278 12.74 1.99 -22.26
N GLN A 279 13.34 0.84 -21.92
CA GLN A 279 13.87 -0.12 -22.90
C GLN A 279 12.84 -1.13 -23.42
N GLY A 280 11.64 -1.15 -22.90
CA GLY A 280 10.62 -2.13 -23.32
C GLY A 280 9.16 -1.74 -23.08
N ILE A 281 8.92 -0.74 -22.25
CA ILE A 281 7.60 -0.22 -21.93
C ILE A 281 7.74 1.30 -21.95
N ASP A 282 6.84 2.00 -22.60
CA ASP A 282 6.84 3.49 -22.68
C ASP A 282 6.42 4.09 -21.31
N ALA A 283 7.16 3.72 -20.25
CA ALA A 283 6.89 4.12 -18.88
C ALA A 283 7.77 5.31 -18.49
N THR A 284 7.18 6.49 -18.53
CA THR A 284 7.80 7.76 -18.10
C THR A 284 7.64 8.03 -16.60
N VAL A 285 7.11 7.06 -15.85
CA VAL A 285 6.73 7.19 -14.43
C VAL A 285 7.01 5.91 -13.66
N ILE A 286 7.18 6.03 -12.34
CA ILE A 286 7.38 4.91 -11.41
C ILE A 286 6.31 5.01 -10.32
N ALA A 287 5.51 3.98 -10.13
CA ALA A 287 4.54 3.94 -9.03
C ALA A 287 5.26 3.83 -7.67
N MET A 288 4.74 4.57 -6.68
CA MET A 288 5.28 4.61 -5.33
C MET A 288 4.38 3.78 -4.40
N HIS A 289 4.44 2.44 -4.56
CA HIS A 289 3.57 1.52 -3.84
C HIS A 289 3.85 1.57 -2.33
N ASP A 290 5.03 1.18 -1.91
CA ASP A 290 5.42 1.03 -0.51
C ASP A 290 5.57 2.36 0.23
N PRO A 291 6.15 3.41 -0.40
CA PRO A 291 6.27 4.70 0.28
C PRO A 291 4.91 5.31 0.64
N LEU A 292 3.86 5.06 -0.18
CA LEU A 292 2.50 5.52 0.13
C LEU A 292 1.97 4.85 1.40
N THR A 293 2.24 3.56 1.57
CA THR A 293 1.86 2.81 2.76
C THR A 293 2.52 3.39 4.02
N VAL A 294 3.82 3.65 3.98
CA VAL A 294 4.53 4.31 5.09
C VAL A 294 4.02 5.73 5.32
N ALA A 295 3.79 6.50 4.26
CA ALA A 295 3.30 7.89 4.35
C ALA A 295 1.92 7.97 5.01
N SER A 296 1.06 6.97 4.83
CA SER A 296 -0.28 6.94 5.43
C SER A 296 -0.26 6.89 6.97
N LEU A 297 0.82 6.37 7.56
CA LEU A 297 1.00 6.37 9.00
C LEU A 297 1.44 7.75 9.53
N ILE A 298 2.11 8.54 8.69
CA ILE A 298 2.57 9.89 9.01
C ILE A 298 1.43 10.88 8.84
N ASP A 299 0.71 10.76 7.75
CA ASP A 299 -0.43 11.61 7.40
C ASP A 299 -1.64 10.76 6.97
N PRO A 300 -2.54 10.41 7.90
CA PRO A 300 -3.73 9.63 7.58
C PRO A 300 -4.70 10.30 6.60
N GLN A 301 -4.57 11.61 6.35
CA GLN A 301 -5.41 12.31 5.40
C GLN A 301 -5.01 12.06 3.92
N LEU A 302 -3.89 11.37 3.70
CA LEU A 302 -3.47 10.95 2.35
C LEU A 302 -4.45 9.99 1.71
N LEU A 303 -5.12 9.15 2.51
CA LEU A 303 -5.98 8.08 2.04
C LEU A 303 -7.43 8.27 2.46
N THR A 304 -8.35 7.91 1.56
CA THR A 304 -9.73 7.64 1.95
C THR A 304 -9.88 6.14 2.15
N LEU A 305 -10.21 5.74 3.35
CA LEU A 305 -10.40 4.34 3.73
C LEU A 305 -11.89 3.99 3.78
N LYS A 306 -12.22 2.76 3.39
CA LYS A 306 -13.56 2.16 3.55
C LYS A 306 -13.43 0.77 4.15
N ASP A 307 -14.42 0.40 4.93
CA ASP A 307 -14.49 -0.93 5.53
C ASP A 307 -14.95 -1.96 4.49
N TYR A 308 -14.21 -3.07 4.40
CA TYR A 308 -14.50 -4.22 3.55
C TYR A 308 -14.28 -5.51 4.33
N TYR A 309 -15.03 -6.55 3.97
CA TYR A 309 -14.62 -7.91 4.24
C TYR A 309 -13.80 -8.38 3.04
N VAL A 310 -12.55 -8.73 3.26
CA VAL A 310 -11.61 -9.12 2.20
C VAL A 310 -11.23 -10.57 2.38
N GLU A 311 -11.43 -11.36 1.34
CA GLU A 311 -10.92 -12.74 1.23
C GLU A 311 -9.73 -12.79 0.25
N VAL A 312 -8.78 -13.68 0.53
CA VAL A 312 -7.64 -13.93 -0.35
C VAL A 312 -7.85 -15.30 -1.02
N GLU A 313 -7.86 -15.31 -2.35
CA GLU A 313 -7.97 -16.54 -3.13
C GLU A 313 -6.64 -17.31 -3.13
N THR A 314 -6.70 -18.58 -2.73
CA THR A 314 -5.51 -19.43 -2.58
C THR A 314 -5.47 -20.66 -3.48
N GLU A 315 -6.59 -21.05 -4.11
CA GLU A 315 -6.72 -22.33 -4.82
C GLU A 315 -6.89 -22.19 -6.34
N GLY A 316 -7.44 -21.04 -6.79
CA GLY A 316 -7.79 -20.83 -8.19
C GLY A 316 -6.57 -20.76 -9.08
N GLU A 317 -6.56 -21.54 -10.17
CA GLU A 317 -5.47 -21.58 -11.16
C GLU A 317 -5.14 -20.18 -11.72
N PHE A 318 -6.16 -19.35 -11.98
CA PHE A 318 -6.02 -18.02 -12.59
C PHE A 318 -6.23 -16.87 -11.61
N THR A 319 -6.70 -17.16 -10.39
CA THR A 319 -7.12 -16.14 -9.41
C THR A 319 -6.35 -16.21 -8.10
N ALA A 320 -5.42 -17.15 -7.95
CA ALA A 320 -4.59 -17.24 -6.74
C ALA A 320 -3.89 -15.90 -6.46
N GLY A 321 -3.96 -15.43 -5.22
CA GLY A 321 -3.46 -14.12 -4.78
C GLY A 321 -4.43 -12.96 -5.01
N MET A 322 -5.59 -13.19 -5.67
CA MET A 322 -6.63 -12.19 -5.81
C MET A 322 -7.24 -11.84 -4.45
N THR A 323 -7.47 -10.56 -4.20
CA THR A 323 -8.28 -10.09 -3.09
C THR A 323 -9.72 -9.84 -3.54
N VAL A 324 -10.67 -10.45 -2.85
CA VAL A 324 -12.10 -10.29 -3.11
C VAL A 324 -12.70 -9.46 -1.97
N GLY A 325 -13.00 -8.20 -2.25
CA GLY A 325 -13.53 -7.27 -1.26
C GLY A 325 -15.05 -7.13 -1.33
N TYR A 326 -15.71 -7.42 -0.23
CA TYR A 326 -17.17 -7.28 -0.07
C TYR A 326 -17.46 -6.00 0.72
N ALA A 327 -18.09 -5.01 0.06
CA ALA A 327 -18.54 -3.78 0.72
C ALA A 327 -19.83 -3.99 1.55
N HIS A 328 -20.56 -5.07 1.25
CA HIS A 328 -21.79 -5.48 1.94
C HIS A 328 -21.80 -7.00 2.08
N ALA A 329 -22.57 -7.51 3.03
CA ALA A 329 -22.75 -8.95 3.22
C ALA A 329 -23.10 -9.64 1.88
N PRO A 330 -22.36 -10.68 1.48
CA PRO A 330 -22.70 -11.42 0.28
C PRO A 330 -24.05 -12.10 0.49
N VAL A 331 -24.94 -11.95 -0.48
CA VAL A 331 -26.17 -12.73 -0.51
C VAL A 331 -25.78 -14.16 -0.89
N ARG A 332 -25.59 -15.02 0.08
CA ARG A 332 -25.39 -16.46 -0.16
C ARG A 332 -26.76 -17.09 -0.40
N PRO A 333 -27.01 -17.67 -1.58
CA PRO A 333 -28.24 -18.46 -1.75
C PRO A 333 -28.19 -19.65 -0.77
N SER A 334 -29.07 -19.65 0.17
CA SER A 334 -29.17 -20.68 1.24
C SER A 334 -29.65 -22.04 0.77
N ALA A 335 -29.94 -22.23 -0.55
CA ALA A 335 -30.33 -23.48 -1.14
C ALA A 335 -30.07 -23.51 -2.66
N PRO A 336 -29.89 -24.69 -3.30
CA PRO A 336 -29.90 -24.78 -4.75
C PRO A 336 -31.23 -24.20 -5.26
N MET A 337 -31.11 -23.32 -6.25
CA MET A 337 -32.11 -22.46 -6.86
C MET A 337 -33.52 -23.08 -6.85
N ALA A 338 -34.24 -22.99 -5.75
CA ALA A 338 -35.68 -23.13 -5.68
C ALA A 338 -36.26 -21.78 -6.12
N ILE A 339 -37.16 -21.84 -7.07
CA ILE A 339 -37.90 -20.71 -7.65
C ILE A 339 -38.21 -19.67 -6.58
N ALA A 340 -37.71 -18.47 -6.78
CA ALA A 340 -37.80 -17.35 -5.86
C ALA A 340 -39.24 -17.09 -5.44
N THR A 341 -39.59 -17.48 -4.24
CA THR A 341 -40.69 -16.86 -3.51
C THR A 341 -40.24 -15.51 -3.01
N SER A 342 -41.05 -14.50 -3.10
CA SER A 342 -40.83 -13.06 -2.99
C SER A 342 -40.34 -12.53 -1.63
N SER A 343 -39.63 -13.30 -0.84
CA SER A 343 -38.96 -12.81 0.39
C SER A 343 -37.52 -12.40 0.06
N GLN A 344 -37.20 -11.13 0.22
CA GLN A 344 -35.82 -10.65 0.17
C GLN A 344 -35.00 -11.47 1.19
N PRO A 345 -33.85 -12.01 0.79
CA PRO A 345 -32.98 -12.68 1.77
C PRO A 345 -32.59 -11.68 2.86
N GLU A 346 -32.74 -12.09 4.12
CA GLU A 346 -32.29 -11.26 5.23
C GLU A 346 -30.77 -11.05 5.15
N PRO A 347 -30.27 -9.84 5.43
CA PRO A 347 -28.83 -9.60 5.45
C PRO A 347 -28.18 -10.50 6.51
N ASP A 348 -27.05 -11.12 6.15
CA ASP A 348 -26.23 -11.88 7.10
C ASP A 348 -25.71 -10.94 8.18
N THR A 349 -26.31 -10.98 9.36
CA THR A 349 -25.93 -10.15 10.51
C THR A 349 -24.58 -10.54 11.11
N SER A 350 -23.98 -11.66 10.68
CA SER A 350 -22.65 -12.11 11.08
C SER A 350 -21.54 -11.49 10.23
N PHE A 351 -21.87 -10.75 9.17
CA PHE A 351 -20.90 -10.10 8.30
C PHE A 351 -20.25 -8.91 8.99
N HIS A 352 -18.96 -9.02 9.23
CA HIS A 352 -18.16 -7.94 9.78
C HIS A 352 -16.93 -7.67 8.89
N PRO A 353 -16.66 -6.41 8.51
CA PRO A 353 -15.43 -6.06 7.82
C PRO A 353 -14.20 -6.51 8.61
N ASN A 354 -13.21 -7.08 7.90
CA ASN A 354 -11.92 -7.46 8.47
C ASN A 354 -10.77 -6.53 8.07
N ALA A 355 -11.02 -5.60 7.14
CA ALA A 355 -10.01 -4.67 6.65
C ALA A 355 -10.58 -3.28 6.35
N LYS A 356 -9.76 -2.26 6.58
CA LYS A 356 -9.92 -0.93 5.99
C LYS A 356 -9.15 -0.90 4.68
N VAL A 357 -9.83 -0.62 3.56
CA VAL A 357 -9.21 -0.60 2.23
C VAL A 357 -9.11 0.84 1.74
N ALA A 358 -7.93 1.22 1.26
CA ALA A 358 -7.71 2.51 0.64
C ALA A 358 -8.36 2.56 -0.74
N VAL A 359 -9.28 3.52 -0.94
CA VAL A 359 -10.06 3.66 -2.19
C VAL A 359 -9.78 4.97 -2.94
N ALA A 360 -9.18 5.96 -2.26
CA ALA A 360 -8.72 7.19 -2.89
C ALA A 360 -7.45 7.72 -2.21
N VAL A 361 -6.65 8.47 -2.96
CA VAL A 361 -5.37 9.03 -2.52
C VAL A 361 -5.19 10.47 -3.00
N ASP A 362 -4.57 11.30 -2.16
CA ASP A 362 -4.03 12.62 -2.53
C ASP A 362 -2.55 12.49 -2.90
N ALA A 363 -2.28 12.28 -4.19
CA ALA A 363 -0.93 12.07 -4.68
C ALA A 363 -0.04 13.33 -4.57
N GLU A 364 -0.61 14.54 -4.69
CA GLU A 364 0.15 15.79 -4.53
C GLU A 364 0.63 15.94 -3.09
N ARG A 365 -0.27 15.75 -2.13
CA ARG A 365 0.03 15.76 -0.70
C ARG A 365 1.10 14.72 -0.34
N PHE A 366 1.05 13.53 -0.96
CA PHE A 366 2.08 12.51 -0.78
C PHE A 366 3.47 13.01 -1.20
N PHE A 367 3.62 13.59 -2.40
CA PHE A 367 4.93 14.10 -2.83
C PHE A 367 5.40 15.29 -2.00
N ASN A 368 4.48 16.14 -1.53
CA ASN A 368 4.77 17.23 -0.59
C ASN A 368 5.27 16.70 0.77
N LEU A 369 4.88 15.47 1.15
CA LEU A 369 5.38 14.79 2.33
C LEU A 369 6.71 14.08 2.07
N LEU A 370 6.83 13.32 0.97
CA LEU A 370 7.98 12.47 0.66
C LEU A 370 9.23 13.27 0.33
N MET A 371 9.11 14.22 -0.61
CA MET A 371 10.28 14.87 -1.20
C MET A 371 11.13 15.65 -0.19
N PRO A 372 10.58 16.48 0.73
CA PRO A 372 11.38 17.15 1.74
C PRO A 372 12.14 16.17 2.65
N ARG A 373 11.53 15.04 3.01
CA ARG A 373 12.18 14.05 3.88
C ARG A 373 13.36 13.36 3.21
N LEU A 374 13.26 13.09 1.92
CA LEU A 374 14.38 12.51 1.17
C LEU A 374 15.48 13.53 0.89
N THR A 375 15.12 14.79 0.62
CA THR A 375 16.10 15.82 0.26
C THR A 375 16.69 16.54 1.48
N GLY A 376 16.06 16.46 2.64
CA GLY A 376 16.46 17.17 3.84
C GLY A 376 16.14 18.67 3.78
N ALA A 377 15.16 19.05 2.96
CA ALA A 377 14.70 20.42 2.80
C ALA A 377 13.65 20.81 3.85
#